data_0f49e58f7ee65e70ace36ecb9418132b
#
_entry.id   0f49e58f7ee65e70ace36ecb9418132b
#
_cell.length_a   1.000
_cell.length_b   1.000
_cell.length_c   1.000
_cell.angle_alpha   90.00
_cell.angle_beta   90.00
_cell.angle_gamma   90.00
#
_symmetry.space_group_name_H-M   'P 1'
#
loop_
_entity.id
_entity.type
_entity.pdbx_description
1 polymer ?
#
loop_
_entity_poly.entity_id
_entity_poly.type
_entity_poly.pdbx_seq_one_letter_code
_entity_poly.pdbx_strand_id
1 'polypeptide(L)'
;MQSKITGGQTELLFTAKVLSKHDVVYYRCLETGFIQTEEPYWLEEAYSSAITKLDVGIVLRNQNMAIITEKLLYNHFDHNKKFLDYAGGYGLFTRMMRDKGYDFYNTDIYCRNIFAEYQDQSLLPADTDFEMVTAFEVLEHLPQPMETLKSMFDKYDNVLFSTELVPKDTHSLKDWWYFIFETGQHVSLYTIEALAFIAKKYNRQLYSNGCNIHLFCKKSFSSNPVLSQEKKDNYFMKKMRAKVERYERRNNLNGRSFKPSLMATDMEEARKRLL
;
A
#
# COMPACT_ATOMS: atom_id res chain seq x y z
N MET A 1 6.26 0.18 -27.99
CA MET A 1 6.57 0.92 -26.77
C MET A 1 7.55 0.12 -25.93
N GLN A 2 8.38 0.73 -25.09
CA GLN A 2 9.25 0.02 -24.16
C GLN A 2 8.60 -0.12 -22.78
N SER A 3 8.92 -1.20 -22.09
CA SER A 3 8.44 -1.43 -20.73
C SER A 3 9.02 -0.39 -19.77
N LYS A 4 8.17 0.27 -19.01
CA LYS A 4 8.56 1.26 -17.98
C LYS A 4 9.33 0.63 -16.81
N ILE A 5 9.30 -0.71 -16.67
CA ILE A 5 10.03 -1.43 -15.62
C ILE A 5 11.35 -1.97 -16.13
N THR A 6 11.33 -2.73 -17.25
CA THR A 6 12.54 -3.43 -17.73
C THR A 6 13.29 -2.67 -18.81
N GLY A 7 12.64 -1.73 -19.51
CA GLY A 7 13.14 -1.12 -20.75
C GLY A 7 13.03 -2.03 -21.97
N GLY A 8 12.57 -3.28 -21.81
CA GLY A 8 12.41 -4.28 -22.85
C GLY A 8 11.18 -4.07 -23.74
N GLN A 9 10.92 -5.04 -24.60
CA GLN A 9 9.80 -4.98 -25.54
C GLN A 9 8.45 -5.16 -24.87
N THR A 10 7.45 -4.49 -25.44
CA THR A 10 6.03 -4.65 -25.07
C THR A 10 5.22 -5.06 -26.30
N GLU A 11 4.12 -5.74 -26.07
CA GLU A 11 3.08 -5.98 -27.07
C GLU A 11 1.85 -5.11 -26.77
N LEU A 12 1.07 -4.77 -27.79
CA LEU A 12 -0.22 -4.14 -27.62
C LEU A 12 -1.19 -5.18 -27.03
N LEU A 13 -1.82 -4.83 -25.90
CA LEU A 13 -2.74 -5.72 -25.20
C LEU A 13 -4.19 -5.48 -25.64
N PHE A 14 -4.67 -4.25 -25.47
CA PHE A 14 -5.99 -3.79 -25.93
C PHE A 14 -6.07 -2.25 -25.89
N THR A 15 -7.18 -1.73 -26.42
CA THR A 15 -7.59 -0.33 -26.24
C THR A 15 -8.87 -0.28 -25.39
N ALA A 16 -8.96 0.68 -24.47
CA ALA A 16 -10.14 0.89 -23.64
C ALA A 16 -10.48 2.38 -23.55
N LYS A 17 -11.77 2.67 -23.30
CA LYS A 17 -12.22 4.03 -23.02
C LYS A 17 -12.01 4.36 -21.54
N VAL A 18 -11.14 5.32 -21.30
CA VAL A 18 -10.82 5.84 -19.97
C VAL A 18 -11.54 7.17 -19.75
N LEU A 19 -12.06 7.40 -18.53
CA LEU A 19 -12.90 8.55 -18.19
C LEU A 19 -14.12 8.72 -19.16
N SER A 20 -14.58 7.60 -19.75
CA SER A 20 -15.65 7.52 -20.74
C SER A 20 -15.39 8.29 -22.06
N LYS A 21 -14.18 8.86 -22.26
CA LYS A 21 -13.89 9.71 -23.43
C LYS A 21 -12.54 9.49 -24.10
N HIS A 22 -11.49 9.08 -23.38
CA HIS A 22 -10.16 8.87 -23.93
C HIS A 22 -9.99 7.44 -24.41
N ASP A 23 -9.62 7.21 -25.65
CA ASP A 23 -9.24 5.89 -26.17
C ASP A 23 -7.78 5.64 -25.82
N VAL A 24 -7.51 4.80 -24.83
CA VAL A 24 -6.21 4.56 -24.23
C VAL A 24 -5.71 3.17 -24.58
N VAL A 25 -4.46 3.10 -25.05
CA VAL A 25 -3.80 1.83 -25.39
C VAL A 25 -3.06 1.28 -24.19
N TYR A 26 -3.30 -0.01 -23.90
CA TYR A 26 -2.62 -0.78 -22.87
C TYR A 26 -1.58 -1.71 -23.51
N TYR A 27 -0.41 -1.77 -22.92
CA TYR A 27 0.72 -2.59 -23.36
C TYR A 27 1.14 -3.56 -22.28
N ARG A 28 1.55 -4.76 -22.67
CA ARG A 28 2.10 -5.78 -21.79
C ARG A 28 3.60 -5.99 -22.06
N CYS A 29 4.42 -5.95 -21.02
CA CYS A 29 5.83 -6.29 -21.07
C CYS A 29 6.01 -7.78 -21.36
N LEU A 30 6.79 -8.13 -22.38
CA LEU A 30 7.02 -9.51 -22.77
C LEU A 30 7.88 -10.29 -21.76
N GLU A 31 8.70 -9.60 -20.99
CA GLU A 31 9.62 -10.20 -20.03
C GLU A 31 8.94 -10.51 -18.68
N THR A 32 8.11 -9.59 -18.19
CA THR A 32 7.56 -9.66 -16.84
C THR A 32 6.05 -9.72 -16.77
N GLY A 33 5.35 -9.52 -17.89
CA GLY A 33 3.90 -9.41 -17.90
C GLY A 33 3.34 -8.13 -17.28
N PHE A 34 4.18 -7.17 -16.85
CA PHE A 34 3.76 -5.85 -16.39
C PHE A 34 2.89 -5.15 -17.43
N ILE A 35 1.76 -4.60 -17.02
CA ILE A 35 0.86 -3.87 -17.91
C ILE A 35 0.98 -2.39 -17.62
N GLN A 36 1.08 -1.60 -18.67
CA GLN A 36 1.17 -0.15 -18.61
C GLN A 36 0.30 0.49 -19.69
N THR A 37 -0.15 1.72 -19.44
CA THR A 37 -0.76 2.54 -20.47
C THR A 37 0.30 3.18 -21.37
N GLU A 38 -0.12 3.69 -22.53
CA GLU A 38 0.62 4.75 -23.21
C GLU A 38 0.88 5.94 -22.25
N GLU A 39 1.57 6.98 -22.73
CA GLU A 39 1.81 8.17 -21.88
C GLU A 39 0.47 8.75 -21.43
N PRO A 40 0.22 8.82 -20.11
CA PRO A 40 -1.12 9.10 -19.59
C PRO A 40 -1.42 10.61 -19.57
N TYR A 41 -1.72 11.20 -20.72
CA TYR A 41 -2.02 12.61 -20.93
C TYR A 41 -3.32 13.09 -20.22
N TRP A 42 -4.16 12.18 -19.76
CA TRP A 42 -5.42 12.45 -19.06
C TRP A 42 -5.30 12.52 -17.53
N LEU A 43 -4.12 12.30 -16.95
CA LEU A 43 -3.94 12.18 -15.50
C LEU A 43 -4.32 13.43 -14.73
N GLU A 44 -4.05 14.62 -15.25
CA GLU A 44 -4.45 15.86 -14.59
C GLU A 44 -5.97 15.91 -14.36
N GLU A 45 -6.74 15.47 -15.35
CA GLU A 45 -8.19 15.34 -15.22
C GLU A 45 -8.59 14.23 -14.26
N ALA A 46 -7.93 13.07 -14.32
CA ALA A 46 -8.18 11.92 -13.45
C ALA A 46 -7.94 12.26 -11.96
N TYR A 47 -7.03 13.20 -11.69
CA TYR A 47 -6.71 13.68 -10.34
C TYR A 47 -7.40 15.00 -9.96
N SER A 48 -8.45 15.40 -10.65
CA SER A 48 -9.34 16.47 -10.18
C SER A 48 -9.91 16.20 -8.79
N SER A 49 -9.93 14.92 -8.37
CA SER A 49 -10.13 14.46 -7.00
C SER A 49 -9.16 13.30 -6.73
N ALA A 50 -8.31 13.42 -5.72
CA ALA A 50 -7.33 12.38 -5.39
C ALA A 50 -7.99 11.08 -4.94
N ILE A 51 -9.08 11.18 -4.14
CA ILE A 51 -9.92 10.03 -3.77
C ILE A 51 -11.19 10.08 -4.59
N THR A 52 -11.46 9.03 -5.35
CA THR A 52 -12.63 8.96 -6.22
C THR A 52 -13.90 8.61 -5.45
N LYS A 53 -15.05 9.00 -5.98
CA LYS A 53 -16.37 8.62 -5.43
C LYS A 53 -16.64 7.12 -5.51
N LEU A 54 -15.85 6.37 -6.32
CA LEU A 54 -15.94 4.93 -6.45
C LEU A 54 -15.20 4.19 -5.33
N ASP A 55 -14.31 4.86 -4.57
CA ASP A 55 -13.58 4.24 -3.47
C ASP A 55 -14.43 4.12 -2.19
N VAL A 56 -15.56 3.44 -2.31
CA VAL A 56 -16.49 3.19 -1.20
C VAL A 56 -15.90 2.23 -0.14
N GLY A 57 -14.85 1.50 -0.51
CA GLY A 57 -14.17 0.52 0.35
C GLY A 57 -13.04 1.09 1.23
N ILE A 58 -12.71 2.38 1.10
CA ILE A 58 -11.51 2.98 1.70
C ILE A 58 -11.41 2.72 3.21
N VAL A 59 -12.48 2.84 3.98
CA VAL A 59 -12.46 2.65 5.45
C VAL A 59 -12.17 1.20 5.79
N LEU A 60 -12.86 0.23 5.18
CA LEU A 60 -12.65 -1.20 5.43
C LEU A 60 -11.25 -1.64 5.00
N ARG A 61 -10.77 -1.14 3.86
CA ARG A 61 -9.42 -1.40 3.37
C ARG A 61 -8.38 -0.89 4.37
N ASN A 62 -8.48 0.36 4.84
CA ASN A 62 -7.57 0.92 5.84
C ASN A 62 -7.60 0.14 7.17
N GLN A 63 -8.77 -0.31 7.63
CA GLN A 63 -8.89 -1.16 8.82
C GLN A 63 -8.14 -2.49 8.66
N ASN A 64 -8.29 -3.16 7.52
CA ASN A 64 -7.59 -4.40 7.23
C ASN A 64 -6.08 -4.19 7.12
N MET A 65 -5.63 -3.13 6.43
CA MET A 65 -4.22 -2.76 6.33
C MET A 65 -3.63 -2.46 7.72
N ALA A 66 -4.35 -1.76 8.59
CA ALA A 66 -3.89 -1.48 9.95
C ALA A 66 -3.68 -2.74 10.78
N ILE A 67 -4.54 -3.76 10.63
CA ILE A 67 -4.39 -5.05 11.31
C ILE A 67 -3.15 -5.81 10.79
N ILE A 68 -2.97 -5.84 9.48
CA ILE A 68 -1.84 -6.53 8.84
C ILE A 68 -0.52 -5.83 9.20
N THR A 69 -0.49 -4.52 9.09
CA THR A 69 0.69 -3.69 9.40
C THR A 69 1.08 -3.83 10.86
N GLU A 70 0.13 -3.73 11.79
CA GLU A 70 0.39 -3.90 13.22
C GLU A 70 1.07 -5.24 13.52
N LYS A 71 0.53 -6.34 12.98
CA LYS A 71 1.11 -7.68 13.17
C LYS A 71 2.52 -7.78 12.59
N LEU A 72 2.73 -7.22 11.40
CA LEU A 72 4.03 -7.21 10.73
C LEU A 72 5.06 -6.44 11.55
N LEU A 73 4.74 -5.21 11.95
CA LEU A 73 5.63 -4.35 12.71
C LEU A 73 5.98 -4.96 14.07
N TYR A 74 4.96 -5.40 14.82
CA TYR A 74 5.16 -5.94 16.16
C TYR A 74 6.05 -7.18 16.18
N ASN A 75 5.93 -8.06 15.17
CA ASN A 75 6.63 -9.33 15.16
C ASN A 75 7.99 -9.29 14.47
N HIS A 76 8.26 -8.32 13.58
CA HIS A 76 9.38 -8.42 12.66
C HIS A 76 10.26 -7.16 12.57
N PHE A 77 9.78 -6.01 13.08
CA PHE A 77 10.45 -4.72 12.97
C PHE A 77 10.56 -4.02 14.33
N ASP A 78 11.35 -2.97 14.41
CA ASP A 78 11.41 -2.15 15.63
C ASP A 78 10.17 -1.24 15.70
N HIS A 79 9.16 -1.75 16.39
CA HIS A 79 7.87 -1.10 16.53
C HIS A 79 7.87 0.15 17.45
N ASN A 80 9.03 0.57 17.97
CA ASN A 80 9.21 1.81 18.74
C ASN A 80 9.78 2.96 17.91
N LYS A 81 10.19 2.68 16.67
CA LYS A 81 10.63 3.70 15.72
C LYS A 81 9.47 4.42 15.06
N LYS A 82 9.81 5.40 14.21
CA LYS A 82 8.86 6.14 13.38
C LYS A 82 8.54 5.39 12.10
N PHE A 83 7.34 5.65 11.57
CA PHE A 83 6.82 5.07 10.35
C PHE A 83 6.25 6.18 9.46
N LEU A 84 6.26 5.97 8.16
CA LEU A 84 5.73 6.91 7.19
C LEU A 84 4.64 6.26 6.35
N ASP A 85 3.52 6.95 6.19
CA ASP A 85 2.46 6.62 5.25
C ASP A 85 2.65 7.50 4.00
N TYR A 86 3.24 6.91 2.95
CA TYR A 86 3.55 7.60 1.70
C TYR A 86 2.32 7.61 0.78
N ALA A 87 1.96 8.80 0.29
CA ALA A 87 0.71 9.07 -0.42
C ALA A 87 -0.51 8.63 0.41
N GLY A 88 -0.48 8.90 1.73
CA GLY A 88 -1.48 8.46 2.69
C GLY A 88 -2.80 9.24 2.65
N GLY A 89 -3.03 10.03 1.60
CA GLY A 89 -4.27 10.75 1.37
C GLY A 89 -4.62 11.69 2.52
N TYR A 90 -5.84 11.62 2.99
CA TYR A 90 -6.33 12.44 4.11
C TYR A 90 -5.81 12.03 5.50
N GLY A 91 -4.87 11.08 5.59
CA GLY A 91 -4.24 10.65 6.84
C GLY A 91 -5.06 9.64 7.65
N LEU A 92 -6.04 8.97 7.04
CA LEU A 92 -6.91 8.01 7.74
C LEU A 92 -6.13 6.81 8.28
N PHE A 93 -5.27 6.20 7.45
CA PHE A 93 -4.43 5.08 7.88
C PHE A 93 -3.43 5.50 8.96
N THR A 94 -2.78 6.65 8.77
CA THR A 94 -1.90 7.26 9.78
C THR A 94 -2.61 7.39 11.12
N ARG A 95 -3.84 7.93 11.16
CA ARG A 95 -4.63 8.04 12.39
C ARG A 95 -4.90 6.67 13.02
N MET A 96 -5.34 5.69 12.23
CA MET A 96 -5.60 4.34 12.72
C MET A 96 -4.36 3.67 13.34
N MET A 97 -3.18 3.88 12.75
CA MET A 97 -1.93 3.34 13.29
C MET A 97 -1.48 4.06 14.57
N ARG A 98 -1.69 5.37 14.65
CA ARG A 98 -1.44 6.14 15.88
C ARG A 98 -2.41 5.75 17.01
N ASP A 99 -3.66 5.45 16.70
CA ASP A 99 -4.62 4.91 17.67
C ASP A 99 -4.20 3.53 18.21
N LYS A 100 -3.42 2.79 17.41
CA LYS A 100 -2.79 1.52 17.80
C LYS A 100 -1.44 1.69 18.51
N GLY A 101 -0.96 2.92 18.71
CA GLY A 101 0.27 3.21 19.43
C GLY A 101 1.54 3.19 18.59
N TYR A 102 1.44 3.22 17.25
CA TYR A 102 2.59 3.29 16.33
C TYR A 102 2.80 4.72 15.85
N ASP A 103 4.03 5.20 15.90
CA ASP A 103 4.38 6.60 15.60
C ASP A 103 4.45 6.84 14.07
N PHE A 104 3.27 6.85 13.44
CA PHE A 104 3.10 7.09 12.01
C PHE A 104 3.00 8.58 11.69
N TYR A 105 3.57 8.93 10.55
CA TYR A 105 3.47 10.25 9.92
C TYR A 105 2.93 10.10 8.50
N ASN A 106 2.29 11.14 7.99
CA ASN A 106 1.69 11.17 6.66
C ASN A 106 2.53 12.02 5.70
N THR A 107 2.53 11.65 4.42
CA THR A 107 2.93 12.54 3.34
C THR A 107 2.05 12.29 2.13
N ASP A 108 1.51 13.36 1.54
CA ASP A 108 0.71 13.31 0.32
C ASP A 108 0.85 14.63 -0.42
N ILE A 109 0.89 14.59 -1.77
CA ILE A 109 1.05 15.78 -2.60
C ILE A 109 -0.29 16.31 -3.14
N TYR A 110 -1.35 15.50 -3.06
CA TYR A 110 -2.68 15.82 -3.59
C TYR A 110 -3.71 16.10 -2.49
N CYS A 111 -3.51 15.56 -1.30
CA CYS A 111 -4.45 15.63 -0.20
C CYS A 111 -3.90 16.43 0.98
N ARG A 112 -4.77 17.22 1.61
CA ARG A 112 -4.49 17.74 2.95
C ARG A 112 -4.76 16.64 3.98
N ASN A 113 -3.81 16.41 4.89
CA ASN A 113 -3.99 15.53 6.04
C ASN A 113 -5.02 16.13 7.01
N ILE A 114 -6.18 15.51 7.15
CA ILE A 114 -7.29 15.99 8.00
C ILE A 114 -7.58 15.06 9.19
N PHE A 115 -7.19 13.79 9.11
CA PHE A 115 -7.43 12.81 10.20
C PHE A 115 -6.26 12.72 11.17
N ALA A 116 -5.04 13.05 10.73
CA ALA A 116 -3.83 13.06 11.53
C ALA A 116 -3.09 14.40 11.37
N GLU A 117 -3.83 15.50 11.45
CA GLU A 117 -3.28 16.86 11.39
C GLU A 117 -2.16 17.00 12.44
N TYR A 118 -1.08 17.70 12.11
CA TYR A 118 0.17 17.78 12.87
C TYR A 118 1.07 16.52 12.86
N GLN A 119 0.69 15.48 12.13
CA GLN A 119 1.50 14.29 11.94
C GLN A 119 1.95 14.16 10.48
N ASP A 120 2.43 15.26 9.92
CA ASP A 120 2.99 15.31 8.57
C ASP A 120 4.51 15.15 8.60
N GLN A 121 5.05 14.43 7.60
CA GLN A 121 6.49 14.26 7.44
C GLN A 121 7.23 15.62 7.40
N SER A 122 6.63 16.65 6.81
CA SER A 122 7.19 17.99 6.69
C SER A 122 7.45 18.68 8.04
N LEU A 123 6.85 18.20 9.11
CA LEU A 123 7.04 18.70 10.47
C LEU A 123 8.23 18.03 11.19
N LEU A 124 8.84 17.05 10.56
CA LEU A 124 10.01 16.34 11.08
C LEU A 124 11.31 16.85 10.44
N PRO A 125 12.46 16.65 11.10
CA PRO A 125 13.75 16.84 10.47
C PRO A 125 13.86 16.05 9.15
N ALA A 126 14.52 16.64 8.14
CA ALA A 126 14.62 16.04 6.80
C ALA A 126 15.38 14.69 6.78
N ASP A 127 16.23 14.46 7.78
CA ASP A 127 17.04 13.27 8.01
C ASP A 127 16.35 12.24 8.94
N THR A 128 15.07 12.43 9.24
CA THR A 128 14.32 11.47 10.07
C THR A 128 14.37 10.07 9.49
N ASP A 129 14.85 9.11 10.29
CA ASP A 129 14.87 7.69 9.95
C ASP A 129 13.50 7.05 10.21
N PHE A 130 12.97 6.38 9.20
CA PHE A 130 11.73 5.59 9.29
C PHE A 130 12.05 4.11 9.17
N GLU A 131 11.61 3.33 10.15
CA GLU A 131 11.77 1.87 10.15
C GLU A 131 11.07 1.22 8.96
N MET A 132 9.91 1.74 8.59
CA MET A 132 9.13 1.27 7.45
C MET A 132 8.31 2.41 6.85
N VAL A 133 8.16 2.36 5.53
CA VAL A 133 7.21 3.18 4.77
C VAL A 133 6.06 2.29 4.31
N THR A 134 4.82 2.76 4.47
CA THR A 134 3.64 2.17 3.83
C THR A 134 3.30 2.94 2.56
N ALA A 135 2.85 2.25 1.51
CA ALA A 135 2.41 2.83 0.24
C ALA A 135 1.22 2.01 -0.29
N PHE A 136 0.04 2.22 0.30
CA PHE A 136 -1.15 1.45 -0.02
C PHE A 136 -1.93 2.07 -1.16
N GLU A 137 -2.22 1.28 -2.21
CA GLU A 137 -2.88 1.72 -3.43
C GLU A 137 -2.14 2.94 -4.04
N VAL A 138 -0.84 2.77 -4.28
CA VAL A 138 0.04 3.83 -4.81
C VAL A 138 0.72 3.40 -6.09
N LEU A 139 1.24 2.17 -6.16
CA LEU A 139 2.12 1.74 -7.24
C LEU A 139 1.40 1.71 -8.60
N GLU A 140 0.13 1.34 -8.62
CA GLU A 140 -0.72 1.32 -9.82
C GLU A 140 -0.97 2.71 -10.42
N HIS A 141 -0.79 3.74 -9.61
CA HIS A 141 -0.96 5.14 -10.00
C HIS A 141 0.30 5.78 -10.58
N LEU A 142 1.45 5.10 -10.54
CA LEU A 142 2.74 5.68 -10.92
C LEU A 142 2.93 5.65 -12.44
N PRO A 143 2.99 6.82 -13.12
CA PRO A 143 3.28 6.88 -14.55
C PRO A 143 4.73 6.50 -14.86
N GLN A 144 5.66 6.77 -13.94
CA GLN A 144 7.08 6.45 -14.01
C GLN A 144 7.51 5.66 -12.77
N PRO A 145 7.10 4.35 -12.65
CA PRO A 145 7.25 3.60 -11.41
C PRO A 145 8.70 3.44 -10.97
N MET A 146 9.64 3.28 -11.92
CA MET A 146 11.04 3.05 -11.55
C MET A 146 11.74 4.27 -10.96
N GLU A 147 11.35 5.48 -11.35
CA GLU A 147 11.87 6.72 -10.79
C GLU A 147 11.39 6.92 -9.35
N THR A 148 10.07 6.73 -9.13
CA THR A 148 9.47 6.85 -7.80
C THR A 148 10.02 5.81 -6.84
N LEU A 149 10.06 4.54 -7.27
CA LEU A 149 10.59 3.45 -6.45
C LEU A 149 12.09 3.62 -6.16
N LYS A 150 12.87 4.12 -7.11
CA LYS A 150 14.28 4.46 -6.86
C LYS A 150 14.39 5.50 -5.75
N SER A 151 13.64 6.59 -5.85
CA SER A 151 13.63 7.65 -4.84
C SER A 151 13.22 7.13 -3.45
N MET A 152 12.24 6.22 -3.38
CA MET A 152 11.84 5.57 -2.14
C MET A 152 12.95 4.68 -1.58
N PHE A 153 13.58 3.85 -2.42
CA PHE A 153 14.62 2.91 -2.00
C PHE A 153 15.95 3.58 -1.65
N ASP A 154 16.23 4.76 -2.18
CA ASP A 154 17.39 5.56 -1.80
C ASP A 154 17.27 6.07 -0.35
N LYS A 155 16.03 6.23 0.16
CA LYS A 155 15.75 6.77 1.49
C LYS A 155 15.31 5.71 2.51
N TYR A 156 14.57 4.69 2.06
CA TYR A 156 13.88 3.76 2.95
C TYR A 156 14.28 2.32 2.69
N ASP A 157 14.56 1.58 3.76
CA ASP A 157 14.99 0.19 3.69
C ASP A 157 13.81 -0.77 3.53
N ASN A 158 12.64 -0.43 4.07
CA ASN A 158 11.48 -1.29 4.13
C ASN A 158 10.25 -0.54 3.60
N VAL A 159 9.61 -1.08 2.56
CA VAL A 159 8.40 -0.54 1.93
C VAL A 159 7.33 -1.62 1.91
N LEU A 160 6.30 -1.46 2.74
CA LEU A 160 5.09 -2.27 2.72
C LEU A 160 4.06 -1.59 1.82
N PHE A 161 3.54 -2.31 0.83
CA PHE A 161 2.62 -1.70 -0.12
C PHE A 161 1.49 -2.66 -0.50
N SER A 162 0.40 -2.08 -0.99
CA SER A 162 -0.66 -2.84 -1.66
C SER A 162 -0.73 -2.47 -3.13
N THR A 163 -1.02 -3.46 -3.95
CA THR A 163 -1.48 -3.36 -5.34
C THR A 163 -1.98 -4.73 -5.77
N GLU A 164 -3.09 -4.82 -6.48
CA GLU A 164 -3.60 -6.11 -6.96
C GLU A 164 -2.69 -6.69 -8.05
N LEU A 165 -2.32 -7.95 -7.92
CA LEU A 165 -1.54 -8.62 -8.96
C LEU A 165 -2.40 -8.96 -10.17
N VAL A 166 -1.84 -8.72 -11.37
CA VAL A 166 -2.45 -9.13 -12.64
C VAL A 166 -2.77 -10.63 -12.57
N PRO A 167 -4.02 -11.04 -12.85
CA PRO A 167 -4.42 -12.44 -12.80
C PRO A 167 -3.65 -13.26 -13.83
N LYS A 168 -3.35 -14.53 -13.49
CA LYS A 168 -2.66 -15.46 -14.39
C LYS A 168 -3.52 -15.89 -15.58
N ASP A 169 -4.84 -16.01 -15.36
CA ASP A 169 -5.79 -16.26 -16.43
C ASP A 169 -6.12 -14.95 -17.15
N THR A 170 -5.69 -14.86 -18.40
CA THR A 170 -5.80 -13.65 -19.22
C THR A 170 -6.92 -13.70 -20.25
N HIS A 171 -7.78 -14.74 -20.25
CA HIS A 171 -8.84 -14.89 -21.26
C HIS A 171 -9.86 -13.74 -21.25
N SER A 172 -10.08 -13.11 -20.07
CA SER A 172 -10.96 -11.95 -19.92
C SER A 172 -10.25 -10.79 -19.22
N LEU A 173 -8.96 -10.61 -19.48
CA LEU A 173 -8.15 -9.63 -18.76
C LEU A 173 -8.71 -8.21 -18.84
N LYS A 174 -9.29 -7.81 -19.99
CA LYS A 174 -9.90 -6.49 -20.14
C LYS A 174 -11.07 -6.25 -19.17
N ASP A 175 -11.73 -7.32 -18.71
CA ASP A 175 -12.84 -7.24 -17.75
C ASP A 175 -12.37 -7.30 -16.29
N TRP A 176 -11.06 -7.32 -16.07
CA TRP A 176 -10.53 -7.31 -14.71
C TRP A 176 -10.84 -5.99 -14.01
N TRP A 177 -11.56 -6.08 -12.90
CA TRP A 177 -12.13 -4.95 -12.18
C TRP A 177 -11.10 -3.88 -11.76
N TYR A 178 -9.83 -4.27 -11.56
CA TYR A 178 -8.80 -3.37 -11.07
C TYR A 178 -8.30 -2.36 -12.12
N PHE A 179 -8.69 -2.47 -13.38
CA PHE A 179 -8.39 -1.42 -14.36
C PHE A 179 -9.10 -0.10 -14.05
N ILE A 180 -10.30 -0.16 -13.48
CA ILE A 180 -11.16 1.00 -13.09
C ILE A 180 -11.09 2.12 -14.14
N PHE A 181 -11.45 1.79 -15.38
CA PHE A 181 -11.37 2.71 -16.53
C PHE A 181 -12.11 4.03 -16.29
N GLU A 182 -13.14 4.01 -15.45
CA GLU A 182 -13.95 5.16 -15.08
C GLU A 182 -13.16 6.26 -14.37
N THR A 183 -12.13 5.90 -13.63
CA THR A 183 -11.29 6.85 -12.90
C THR A 183 -10.05 7.27 -13.66
N GLY A 184 -9.54 6.40 -14.54
CA GLY A 184 -8.34 6.64 -15.33
C GLY A 184 -7.05 6.74 -14.53
N GLN A 185 -7.07 6.39 -13.25
CA GLN A 185 -5.91 6.56 -12.35
C GLN A 185 -4.95 5.37 -12.36
N HIS A 186 -5.42 4.15 -12.73
CA HIS A 186 -4.59 2.95 -12.78
C HIS A 186 -3.85 2.85 -14.12
N VAL A 187 -2.59 3.22 -14.12
CA VAL A 187 -1.73 3.29 -15.32
C VAL A 187 -0.59 2.27 -15.33
N SER A 188 -0.36 1.58 -14.22
CA SER A 188 0.73 0.64 -13.98
C SER A 188 0.24 -0.58 -13.21
N LEU A 189 0.23 -1.78 -13.80
CA LEU A 189 -0.35 -2.97 -13.19
C LEU A 189 0.69 -4.09 -13.14
N TYR A 190 0.86 -4.66 -11.96
CA TYR A 190 2.01 -5.50 -11.64
C TYR A 190 1.67 -6.97 -11.63
N THR A 191 2.57 -7.78 -12.16
CA THR A 191 2.67 -9.21 -11.90
C THR A 191 3.66 -9.46 -10.77
N ILE A 192 3.67 -10.66 -10.22
CA ILE A 192 4.68 -11.03 -9.21
C ILE A 192 6.09 -11.02 -9.82
N GLU A 193 6.21 -11.36 -11.11
CA GLU A 193 7.46 -11.33 -11.88
C GLU A 193 7.99 -9.89 -12.05
N ALA A 194 7.09 -8.93 -12.28
CA ALA A 194 7.43 -7.51 -12.35
C ALA A 194 7.95 -6.99 -10.99
N LEU A 195 7.27 -7.34 -9.90
CA LEU A 195 7.74 -6.98 -8.56
C LEU A 195 9.07 -7.66 -8.22
N ALA A 196 9.26 -8.92 -8.60
CA ALA A 196 10.53 -9.63 -8.40
C ALA A 196 11.68 -9.00 -9.21
N PHE A 197 11.41 -8.55 -10.44
CA PHE A 197 12.39 -7.82 -11.25
C PHE A 197 12.82 -6.51 -10.56
N ILE A 198 11.86 -5.74 -10.05
CA ILE A 198 12.12 -4.50 -9.30
C ILE A 198 12.97 -4.79 -8.05
N ALA A 199 12.58 -5.80 -7.25
CA ALA A 199 13.30 -6.20 -6.06
C ALA A 199 14.76 -6.53 -6.37
N LYS A 200 15.00 -7.37 -7.39
CA LYS A 200 16.34 -7.76 -7.84
C LYS A 200 17.17 -6.55 -8.29
N LYS A 201 16.57 -5.65 -9.08
CA LYS A 201 17.26 -4.46 -9.61
C LYS A 201 17.77 -3.52 -8.50
N TYR A 202 17.02 -3.42 -7.40
CA TYR A 202 17.36 -2.55 -6.27
C TYR A 202 17.95 -3.29 -5.06
N ASN A 203 18.36 -4.55 -5.25
CA ASN A 203 18.93 -5.39 -4.18
C ASN A 203 18.03 -5.45 -2.93
N ARG A 204 16.74 -5.75 -3.15
CA ARG A 204 15.73 -5.93 -2.11
C ARG A 204 15.20 -7.35 -2.10
N GLN A 205 14.74 -7.79 -0.95
CA GLN A 205 13.90 -8.98 -0.84
C GLN A 205 12.46 -8.59 -1.16
N LEU A 206 11.75 -9.46 -1.88
CA LEU A 206 10.31 -9.34 -2.09
C LEU A 206 9.59 -10.42 -1.27
N TYR A 207 8.67 -10.00 -0.44
CA TYR A 207 7.70 -10.86 0.20
C TYR A 207 6.30 -10.45 -0.23
N SER A 208 5.44 -11.43 -0.53
CA SER A 208 4.10 -11.20 -1.06
C SER A 208 3.13 -12.21 -0.49
N ASN A 209 1.88 -11.81 -0.26
CA ASN A 209 0.80 -12.76 0.03
C ASN A 209 0.28 -13.46 -1.23
N GLY A 210 0.82 -13.13 -2.41
CA GLY A 210 0.41 -13.70 -3.70
C GLY A 210 -0.86 -13.06 -4.28
N CYS A 211 -1.35 -11.99 -3.67
CA CYS A 211 -2.58 -11.29 -4.09
C CYS A 211 -2.34 -9.77 -4.16
N ASN A 212 -2.30 -9.10 -3.02
CA ASN A 212 -2.32 -7.64 -3.00
C ASN A 212 -1.46 -6.99 -1.91
N ILE A 213 -0.83 -7.74 -1.02
CA ILE A 213 0.06 -7.20 0.01
C ILE A 213 1.49 -7.66 -0.25
N HIS A 214 2.38 -6.69 -0.32
CA HIS A 214 3.76 -6.92 -0.69
C HIS A 214 4.71 -6.10 0.19
N LEU A 215 5.91 -6.63 0.38
CA LEU A 215 6.98 -5.97 1.14
C LEU A 215 8.27 -6.03 0.34
N PHE A 216 8.84 -4.87 0.03
CA PHE A 216 10.25 -4.74 -0.35
C PHE A 216 11.06 -4.42 0.89
N CYS A 217 12.11 -5.17 1.17
CA CYS A 217 12.99 -4.85 2.30
C CYS A 217 14.44 -5.31 2.06
N LYS A 218 15.38 -4.70 2.79
CA LYS A 218 16.78 -5.15 2.82
C LYS A 218 16.96 -6.39 3.70
N LYS A 219 16.10 -6.54 4.70
CA LYS A 219 16.17 -7.64 5.67
C LYS A 219 15.68 -8.94 5.07
N SER A 220 16.39 -10.03 5.33
CA SER A 220 15.94 -11.38 4.99
C SER A 220 15.25 -12.03 6.18
N PHE A 221 14.11 -12.68 5.90
CA PHE A 221 13.34 -13.44 6.89
C PHE A 221 13.39 -14.94 6.57
N SER A 222 13.41 -15.77 7.59
CA SER A 222 13.37 -17.24 7.46
C SER A 222 12.04 -17.78 6.93
N SER A 223 10.98 -17.01 7.08
CA SER A 223 9.65 -17.29 6.52
C SER A 223 9.05 -15.99 5.99
N ASN A 224 8.04 -16.09 5.11
CA ASN A 224 7.39 -14.92 4.56
C ASN A 224 6.63 -14.14 5.66
N PRO A 225 7.07 -12.91 6.03
CA PRO A 225 6.48 -12.16 7.13
C PRO A 225 5.10 -11.56 6.80
N VAL A 226 4.77 -11.47 5.50
CA VAL A 226 3.50 -10.93 5.01
C VAL A 226 2.39 -11.98 5.08
N LEU A 227 2.74 -13.26 5.02
CA LEU A 227 1.77 -14.31 5.23
C LEU A 227 1.41 -14.37 6.71
N SER A 228 0.13 -14.27 7.03
CA SER A 228 -0.32 -14.68 8.37
C SER A 228 0.15 -16.12 8.56
N GLN A 229 0.99 -16.35 9.55
CA GLN A 229 1.28 -17.71 9.96
C GLN A 229 -0.04 -18.31 10.48
N GLU A 230 -0.81 -18.93 9.58
CA GLU A 230 -1.79 -19.90 10.02
C GLU A 230 -1.01 -21.01 10.72
N LYS A 231 -0.89 -20.89 12.04
CA LYS A 231 -0.50 -22.05 12.85
C LYS A 231 -1.46 -23.15 12.41
N LYS A 232 -0.93 -24.27 11.95
CA LYS A 232 -1.73 -25.50 11.71
C LYS A 232 -2.35 -25.89 13.04
N ASP A 233 -3.44 -25.22 13.38
CA ASP A 233 -4.18 -25.53 14.59
C ASP A 233 -4.83 -26.89 14.41
N ASN A 234 -4.61 -27.77 15.37
CA ASN A 234 -5.44 -28.96 15.48
C ASN A 234 -6.89 -28.55 15.80
N TYR A 235 -7.82 -29.50 15.70
CA TYR A 235 -9.26 -29.25 15.92
C TYR A 235 -9.53 -28.54 17.27
N PHE A 236 -8.79 -28.90 18.32
CA PHE A 236 -8.94 -28.31 19.65
C PHE A 236 -8.51 -26.84 19.68
N MET A 237 -7.39 -26.51 19.07
CA MET A 237 -6.90 -25.13 18.96
C MET A 237 -7.82 -24.24 18.14
N LYS A 238 -8.38 -24.75 17.01
CA LYS A 238 -9.42 -24.04 16.23
C LYS A 238 -10.64 -23.72 17.08
N LYS A 239 -11.10 -24.67 17.90
CA LYS A 239 -12.25 -24.47 18.80
C LYS A 239 -11.95 -23.48 19.91
N MET A 240 -10.75 -23.51 20.49
CA MET A 240 -10.30 -22.53 21.48
C MET A 240 -10.22 -21.13 20.87
N ARG A 241 -9.62 -20.99 19.69
CA ARG A 241 -9.53 -19.71 18.96
C ARG A 241 -10.91 -19.14 18.67
N ALA A 242 -11.83 -19.92 18.13
CA ALA A 242 -13.20 -19.50 17.90
C ALA A 242 -13.94 -19.06 19.20
N LYS A 243 -13.61 -19.67 20.33
CA LYS A 243 -14.15 -19.27 21.64
C LYS A 243 -13.56 -17.94 22.11
N VAL A 244 -12.25 -17.75 21.94
CA VAL A 244 -11.55 -16.48 22.27
C VAL A 244 -12.08 -15.36 21.37
N GLU A 245 -12.15 -15.55 20.06
CA GLU A 245 -12.70 -14.56 19.12
C GLU A 245 -14.15 -14.18 19.46
N ARG A 246 -14.97 -15.16 19.87
CA ARG A 246 -16.35 -14.89 20.29
C ARG A 246 -16.40 -14.10 21.61
N TYR A 247 -15.50 -14.38 22.54
CA TYR A 247 -15.35 -13.62 23.78
C TYR A 247 -14.89 -12.18 23.50
N GLU A 248 -13.90 -12.01 22.64
CA GLU A 248 -13.38 -10.71 22.20
C GLU A 248 -14.46 -9.86 21.52
N ARG A 249 -15.22 -10.46 20.59
CA ARG A 249 -16.37 -9.79 19.94
C ARG A 249 -17.42 -9.34 20.96
N ARG A 250 -17.77 -10.21 21.92
CA ARG A 250 -18.78 -9.93 22.95
C ARG A 250 -18.38 -8.78 23.87
N ASN A 251 -17.09 -8.60 24.12
CA ASN A 251 -16.56 -7.57 25.03
C ASN A 251 -15.96 -6.37 24.32
N ASN A 252 -16.23 -6.20 23.02
CA ASN A 252 -15.62 -5.16 22.18
C ASN A 252 -14.07 -5.14 22.24
N LEU A 253 -13.45 -6.30 22.43
CA LEU A 253 -12.00 -6.46 22.46
C LEU A 253 -11.41 -6.64 21.07
N ASN A 254 -12.25 -6.78 20.04
CA ASN A 254 -11.82 -6.83 18.64
C ASN A 254 -11.18 -5.49 18.28
N GLY A 255 -9.89 -5.54 17.97
CA GLY A 255 -9.13 -4.35 17.60
C GLY A 255 -8.28 -3.75 18.72
N ARG A 256 -8.12 -4.41 19.88
CA ARG A 256 -7.11 -3.99 20.84
C ARG A 256 -5.72 -4.05 20.18
N SER A 257 -5.06 -2.93 20.24
CA SER A 257 -3.66 -2.83 19.80
C SER A 257 -2.72 -3.55 20.79
N PHE A 258 -1.58 -4.00 20.28
CA PHE A 258 -0.47 -4.49 21.11
C PHE A 258 0.23 -3.38 21.91
N LYS A 259 -0.03 -2.12 21.56
CA LYS A 259 0.55 -0.93 22.21
C LYS A 259 -0.54 0.02 22.71
N PRO A 260 -0.26 0.85 23.72
CA PRO A 260 -1.16 1.94 24.11
C PRO A 260 -1.36 2.92 22.95
N SER A 261 -2.59 3.44 22.81
CA SER A 261 -2.90 4.47 21.80
C SER A 261 -2.13 5.76 22.05
N LEU A 262 -1.72 6.44 20.99
CA LEU A 262 -1.11 7.79 21.04
C LEU A 262 -2.15 8.92 21.06
N MET A 263 -3.45 8.60 21.04
CA MET A 263 -4.53 9.61 20.93
C MET A 263 -4.43 10.71 22.00
N ALA A 264 -4.16 10.35 23.26
CA ALA A 264 -4.05 11.33 24.33
C ALA A 264 -2.85 12.28 24.15
N THR A 265 -1.70 11.73 23.74
CA THR A 265 -0.46 12.48 23.43
C THR A 265 -0.69 13.42 22.24
N ASP A 266 -1.31 12.92 21.17
CA ASP A 266 -1.61 13.70 19.98
C ASP A 266 -2.59 14.84 20.27
N MET A 267 -3.58 14.61 21.15
CA MET A 267 -4.51 15.66 21.58
C MET A 267 -3.79 16.77 22.36
N GLU A 268 -2.87 16.40 23.24
CA GLU A 268 -2.08 17.38 23.98
C GLU A 268 -1.18 18.21 23.06
N GLU A 269 -0.53 17.57 22.09
CA GLU A 269 0.28 18.22 21.07
C GLU A 269 -0.55 19.19 20.21
N ALA A 270 -1.74 18.77 19.77
CA ALA A 270 -2.65 19.62 19.03
C ALA A 270 -3.06 20.86 19.83
N ARG A 271 -3.37 20.70 21.14
CA ARG A 271 -3.71 21.82 22.02
C ARG A 271 -2.57 22.84 22.12
N LYS A 272 -1.32 22.37 22.23
CA LYS A 272 -0.14 23.28 22.29
C LYS A 272 0.04 24.09 21.01
N ARG A 273 -0.39 23.55 19.85
CA ARG A 273 -0.26 24.24 18.56
C ARG A 273 -1.45 25.17 18.26
N LEU A 274 -2.54 25.06 18.99
CA LEU A 274 -3.70 25.95 18.87
C LEU A 274 -3.58 27.21 19.76
N LEU A 275 -2.66 27.21 20.72
CA LEU A 275 -2.33 28.34 21.60
C LEU A 275 -1.19 29.16 21.02
#